data_da4812e05385c3aa5d29c68c7385ea56
#
_entry.id   da4812e05385c3aa5d29c68c7385ea56
#
_cell.length_a   1.000
_cell.length_b   1.000
_cell.length_c   1.000
_cell.angle_alpha   90.00
_cell.angle_beta   90.00
_cell.angle_gamma   90.00
#
_symmetry.space_group_name_H-M   'P 1'
#
loop_
_entity.id
_entity.type
_entity.pdbx_description
1 polymer ?
#
loop_
_entity_poly.entity_id
_entity_poly.type
_entity_poly.pdbx_seq_one_letter_code
_entity_poly.pdbx_strand_id
1 'polypeptide(L)'
;VAPEALTAEFRKIHQYVTFTTSSFVQYAIADFMAECPEHTRELPDFYEEKRNTFCNLITPSRLKFAPSKGTYFQLVDYSEISDKNDVEFANYLTQQKGVAAIPLAPFYEVPPATKIVRFCFCKDDSTLQQAATILCEL
;
A
#
# COMPACT_ATOMS: atom_id res chain seq x y z
N VAL A 1 0.37 19.39 -5.35
CA VAL A 1 0.51 20.86 -5.21
C VAL A 1 1.99 21.16 -5.12
N ALA A 2 2.47 22.11 -5.93
CA ALA A 2 3.87 22.52 -5.98
C ALA A 2 3.97 24.05 -6.06
N PRO A 3 5.12 24.64 -5.70
CA PRO A 3 5.37 26.05 -5.91
C PRO A 3 5.18 26.48 -7.38
N GLU A 4 4.80 27.72 -7.60
CA GLU A 4 4.43 28.22 -8.94
C GLU A 4 5.52 27.99 -10.00
N ALA A 5 6.79 28.26 -9.68
CA ALA A 5 7.91 28.06 -10.59
C ALA A 5 8.06 26.60 -11.02
N LEU A 6 7.94 25.65 -10.08
CA LEU A 6 7.99 24.21 -10.39
C LEU A 6 6.74 23.77 -11.17
N THR A 7 5.57 24.31 -10.86
CA THR A 7 4.33 24.03 -11.58
C THR A 7 4.43 24.46 -13.03
N ALA A 8 5.05 25.61 -13.30
CA ALA A 8 5.25 26.11 -14.66
C ALA A 8 6.13 25.16 -15.49
N GLU A 9 7.25 24.69 -14.95
CA GLU A 9 8.13 23.75 -15.64
C GLU A 9 7.47 22.37 -15.78
N PHE A 10 6.80 21.89 -14.74
CA PHE A 10 6.04 20.64 -14.79
C PHE A 10 5.01 20.64 -15.94
N ARG A 11 4.23 21.74 -16.09
CA ARG A 11 3.22 21.85 -17.16
C ARG A 11 3.82 21.77 -18.55
N LYS A 12 5.02 22.35 -18.78
CA LYS A 12 5.70 22.26 -20.07
C LYS A 12 6.03 20.82 -20.47
N ILE A 13 6.39 19.99 -19.49
CA ILE A 13 6.72 18.59 -19.72
C ILE A 13 5.45 17.75 -19.81
N HIS A 14 4.54 17.94 -18.86
CA HIS A 14 3.31 17.14 -18.71
C HIS A 14 2.43 17.16 -19.96
N GLN A 15 2.31 18.31 -20.64
CA GLN A 15 1.53 18.43 -21.86
C GLN A 15 2.01 17.52 -23.01
N TYR A 16 3.28 17.13 -23.02
CA TYR A 16 3.85 16.23 -24.01
C TYR A 16 3.92 14.77 -23.54
N VAL A 17 4.14 14.53 -22.26
CA VAL A 17 4.27 13.17 -21.69
C VAL A 17 2.90 12.52 -21.50
N THR A 18 1.95 13.25 -20.93
CA THR A 18 0.61 12.70 -20.62
C THR A 18 -0.42 13.13 -21.65
N PHE A 19 -0.28 14.34 -22.20
CA PHE A 19 -1.23 15.01 -23.09
C PHE A 19 -2.59 15.23 -22.42
N THR A 20 -3.42 14.18 -22.32
CA THR A 20 -4.72 14.21 -21.62
C THR A 20 -5.09 12.84 -21.10
N THR A 21 -5.85 12.81 -20.02
CA THR A 21 -6.48 11.59 -19.54
C THR A 21 -7.64 11.21 -20.47
N SER A 22 -7.87 9.90 -20.63
CA SER A 22 -8.99 9.39 -21.47
C SER A 22 -10.31 10.08 -21.13
N SER A 23 -10.98 10.64 -22.15
CA SER A 23 -12.25 11.34 -21.97
C SER A 23 -13.34 10.46 -21.35
N PHE A 24 -13.39 9.18 -21.72
CA PHE A 24 -14.35 8.23 -21.16
C PHE A 24 -14.19 8.09 -19.64
N VAL A 25 -12.96 8.01 -19.17
CA VAL A 25 -12.67 7.92 -17.72
C VAL A 25 -13.05 9.23 -17.02
N GLN A 26 -12.79 10.38 -17.63
CA GLN A 26 -13.19 11.68 -17.07
C GLN A 26 -14.70 11.79 -16.90
N TYR A 27 -15.48 11.42 -17.94
CA TYR A 27 -16.95 11.42 -17.85
C TYR A 27 -17.45 10.42 -16.82
N ALA A 28 -16.95 9.19 -16.83
CA ALA A 28 -17.35 8.16 -15.87
C ALA A 28 -17.08 8.58 -14.41
N ILE A 29 -15.94 9.22 -14.14
CA ILE A 29 -15.63 9.75 -12.79
C ILE A 29 -16.55 10.91 -12.45
N ALA A 30 -16.81 11.82 -13.38
CA ALA A 30 -17.70 12.96 -13.14
C ALA A 30 -19.13 12.49 -12.80
N ASP A 31 -19.67 11.54 -13.55
CA ASP A 31 -20.99 10.96 -13.32
C ASP A 31 -21.00 10.22 -11.96
N PHE A 32 -20.00 9.38 -11.69
CA PHE A 32 -19.88 8.68 -10.41
C PHE A 32 -19.82 9.63 -9.22
N MET A 33 -19.04 10.71 -9.30
CA MET A 33 -18.94 11.70 -8.22
C MET A 33 -20.25 12.48 -8.01
N ALA A 34 -21.04 12.66 -9.07
CA ALA A 34 -22.36 13.29 -8.98
C ALA A 34 -23.41 12.35 -8.38
N GLU A 35 -23.38 11.06 -8.72
CA GLU A 35 -24.34 10.06 -8.29
C GLU A 35 -24.03 9.48 -6.89
N CYS A 36 -22.75 9.40 -6.53
CA CYS A 36 -22.25 8.80 -5.27
C CYS A 36 -21.34 9.76 -4.47
N PRO A 37 -21.85 10.94 -4.05
CA PRO A 37 -21.02 11.95 -3.37
C PRO A 37 -20.52 11.51 -2.01
N GLU A 38 -21.18 10.54 -1.36
CA GLU A 38 -20.81 9.96 -0.06
C GLU A 38 -19.59 9.04 -0.16
N HIS A 39 -19.37 8.39 -1.31
CA HIS A 39 -18.31 7.38 -1.47
C HIS A 39 -16.93 7.89 -1.00
N THR A 40 -16.54 9.09 -1.43
CA THR A 40 -15.24 9.66 -1.03
C THR A 40 -15.18 10.06 0.44
N ARG A 41 -16.32 10.33 1.08
CA ARG A 41 -16.41 10.69 2.50
C ARG A 41 -16.32 9.48 3.41
N GLU A 42 -16.80 8.33 2.94
CA GLU A 42 -16.81 7.08 3.69
C GLU A 42 -15.50 6.28 3.55
N LEU A 43 -14.68 6.58 2.52
CA LEU A 43 -13.41 5.89 2.31
C LEU A 43 -12.45 5.92 3.51
N PRO A 44 -12.29 7.02 4.26
CA PRO A 44 -11.42 7.02 5.42
C PRO A 44 -11.82 5.99 6.48
N ASP A 45 -13.09 5.92 6.81
CA ASP A 45 -13.63 4.99 7.82
C ASP A 45 -13.52 3.54 7.32
N PHE A 46 -13.87 3.30 6.05
CA PHE A 46 -13.72 2.01 5.40
C PHE A 46 -12.28 1.48 5.47
N TYR A 47 -11.29 2.31 5.11
CA TYR A 47 -9.88 1.89 5.15
C TYR A 47 -9.33 1.83 6.56
N GLU A 48 -9.82 2.62 7.49
CA GLU A 48 -9.47 2.50 8.90
C GLU A 48 -9.92 1.17 9.48
N GLU A 49 -11.13 0.73 9.19
CA GLU A 49 -11.66 -0.57 9.60
C GLU A 49 -10.84 -1.73 8.99
N LYS A 50 -10.54 -1.68 7.69
CA LYS A 50 -9.67 -2.67 7.02
C LYS A 50 -8.29 -2.74 7.65
N ARG A 51 -7.67 -1.59 7.95
CA ARG A 51 -6.39 -1.52 8.65
C ARG A 51 -6.48 -2.19 10.02
N ASN A 52 -7.48 -1.83 10.81
CA ASN A 52 -7.67 -2.35 12.15
C ASN A 52 -7.87 -3.87 12.11
N THR A 53 -8.69 -4.36 11.20
CA THR A 53 -8.89 -5.79 10.97
C THR A 53 -7.57 -6.49 10.66
N PHE A 54 -6.80 -6.01 9.69
CA PHE A 54 -5.51 -6.62 9.34
C PHE A 54 -4.51 -6.57 10.50
N CYS A 55 -4.37 -5.42 11.16
CA CYS A 55 -3.49 -5.27 12.32
C CYS A 55 -3.84 -6.23 13.46
N ASN A 56 -5.13 -6.36 13.78
CA ASN A 56 -5.59 -7.27 14.81
C ASN A 56 -5.27 -8.73 14.46
N LEU A 57 -5.47 -9.11 13.20
CA LEU A 57 -5.19 -10.47 12.72
C LEU A 57 -3.70 -10.84 12.81
N ILE A 58 -2.79 -9.89 12.54
CA ILE A 58 -1.34 -10.16 12.59
C ILE A 58 -0.70 -9.87 13.95
N THR A 59 -1.44 -9.32 14.92
CA THR A 59 -0.91 -9.05 16.28
C THR A 59 -0.30 -10.28 16.97
N PRO A 60 -0.80 -11.52 16.79
CA PRO A 60 -0.18 -12.70 17.38
C PRO A 60 1.15 -13.11 16.75
N SER A 61 1.51 -12.54 15.58
CA SER A 61 2.75 -12.87 14.87
C SER A 61 3.99 -12.24 15.52
N ARG A 62 5.18 -12.66 15.05
CA ARG A 62 6.46 -12.03 15.41
C ARG A 62 6.78 -10.75 14.63
N LEU A 63 5.87 -10.30 13.76
CA LEU A 63 5.98 -9.05 13.03
C LEU A 63 5.78 -7.87 13.98
N LYS A 64 6.64 -6.86 13.89
CA LYS A 64 6.49 -5.62 14.67
C LYS A 64 5.95 -4.51 13.79
N PHE A 65 4.99 -3.77 14.30
CA PHE A 65 4.40 -2.66 13.55
C PHE A 65 3.73 -1.65 14.48
N ALA A 66 3.56 -0.44 13.96
CA ALA A 66 2.63 0.55 14.47
C ALA A 66 1.54 0.73 13.40
N PRO A 67 0.25 0.79 13.76
CA PRO A 67 -0.82 1.00 12.79
C PRO A 67 -0.57 2.25 11.95
N SER A 68 -0.69 2.12 10.64
CA SER A 68 -0.52 3.25 9.71
C SER A 68 -1.60 4.30 9.94
N LYS A 69 -1.23 5.58 9.86
CA LYS A 69 -2.16 6.71 10.08
C LYS A 69 -2.94 7.12 8.84
N GLY A 70 -2.83 6.38 7.76
CA GLY A 70 -3.48 6.62 6.49
C GLY A 70 -3.06 5.61 5.45
N THR A 71 -3.46 5.81 4.20
CA THR A 71 -3.19 4.89 3.09
C THR A 71 -3.88 3.51 3.26
N TYR A 72 -3.61 2.60 2.37
CA TYR A 72 -4.08 1.19 2.37
C TYR A 72 -2.93 0.18 2.51
N PHE A 73 -1.81 0.64 3.08
CA PHE A 73 -0.62 -0.17 3.33
C PHE A 73 -0.25 -0.18 4.81
N GLN A 74 0.24 -1.32 5.27
CA GLN A 74 0.85 -1.49 6.56
C GLN A 74 2.33 -1.84 6.40
N LEU A 75 3.20 -1.06 7.02
CA LEU A 75 4.62 -1.39 7.15
C LEU A 75 4.79 -2.32 8.34
N VAL A 76 5.58 -3.37 8.16
CA VAL A 76 5.91 -4.32 9.21
C VAL A 76 7.41 -4.60 9.24
N ASP A 77 7.97 -4.66 10.42
CA ASP A 77 9.34 -5.09 10.70
C ASP A 77 9.35 -6.61 10.93
N TYR A 78 10.16 -7.32 10.15
CA TYR A 78 10.33 -8.77 10.21
C TYR A 78 11.68 -9.19 10.81
N SER A 79 12.37 -8.30 11.51
CA SER A 79 13.72 -8.53 12.05
C SER A 79 13.81 -9.73 12.99
N GLU A 80 12.73 -10.09 13.66
CA GLU A 80 12.67 -11.27 14.54
C GLU A 80 12.38 -12.59 13.79
N ILE A 81 12.12 -12.52 12.50
CA ILE A 81 11.71 -13.67 11.68
C ILE A 81 12.84 -14.11 10.76
N SER A 82 13.55 -13.18 10.13
CA SER A 82 14.53 -13.52 9.09
C SER A 82 15.69 -12.52 9.01
N ASP A 83 16.88 -13.06 8.69
CA ASP A 83 18.07 -12.26 8.40
C ASP A 83 18.17 -11.82 6.93
N LYS A 84 17.30 -12.31 6.07
CA LYS A 84 17.23 -11.89 4.65
C LYS A 84 17.04 -10.38 4.53
N ASN A 85 17.55 -9.79 3.44
CA ASN A 85 17.16 -8.43 3.08
C ASN A 85 15.68 -8.39 2.64
N ASP A 86 15.12 -7.18 2.50
CA ASP A 86 13.69 -7.00 2.24
C ASP A 86 13.22 -7.56 0.88
N VAL A 87 14.07 -7.49 -0.16
CA VAL A 87 13.77 -8.08 -1.48
C VAL A 87 13.74 -9.60 -1.40
N GLU A 88 14.74 -10.20 -0.76
CA GLU A 88 14.80 -11.65 -0.55
C GLU A 88 13.65 -12.15 0.31
N PHE A 89 13.29 -11.40 1.35
CA PHE A 89 12.19 -11.76 2.24
C PHE A 89 10.83 -11.64 1.53
N ALA A 90 10.60 -10.58 0.75
CA ALA A 90 9.39 -10.43 -0.05
C ALA A 90 9.25 -11.55 -1.10
N ASN A 91 10.34 -11.93 -1.75
CA ASN A 91 10.38 -13.07 -2.67
C ASN A 91 10.09 -14.41 -1.97
N TYR A 92 10.68 -14.62 -0.79
CA TYR A 92 10.39 -15.80 0.04
C TYR A 92 8.92 -15.88 0.42
N LEU A 93 8.33 -14.79 0.90
CA LEU A 93 6.91 -14.75 1.25
C LEU A 93 6.03 -15.07 0.03
N THR A 94 6.33 -14.49 -1.12
CA THR A 94 5.52 -14.69 -2.34
C THR A 94 5.66 -16.12 -2.88
N GLN A 95 6.89 -16.63 -3.00
CA GLN A 95 7.15 -17.91 -3.68
C GLN A 95 6.94 -19.12 -2.78
N GLN A 96 7.23 -19.01 -1.49
CA GLN A 96 7.20 -20.15 -0.57
C GLN A 96 5.99 -20.14 0.35
N LYS A 97 5.43 -18.97 0.62
CA LYS A 97 4.31 -18.79 1.56
C LYS A 97 3.01 -18.36 0.87
N GLY A 98 3.07 -17.89 -0.39
CA GLY A 98 1.89 -17.45 -1.12
C GLY A 98 1.34 -16.08 -0.67
N VAL A 99 2.10 -15.31 0.12
CA VAL A 99 1.71 -13.99 0.60
C VAL A 99 2.58 -12.93 -0.05
N ALA A 100 1.98 -12.06 -0.86
CA ALA A 100 2.71 -10.98 -1.53
C ALA A 100 3.03 -9.83 -0.58
N ALA A 101 4.29 -9.42 -0.56
CA ALA A 101 4.79 -8.25 0.14
C ALA A 101 5.60 -7.37 -0.81
N ILE A 102 5.69 -6.09 -0.50
CA ILE A 102 6.48 -5.14 -1.27
C ILE A 102 7.71 -4.74 -0.46
N PRO A 103 8.94 -4.98 -0.97
CA PRO A 103 10.16 -4.53 -0.34
C PRO A 103 10.31 -3.01 -0.47
N LEU A 104 11.03 -2.36 0.45
CA LEU A 104 11.25 -0.91 0.41
C LEU A 104 12.52 -0.51 -0.34
N ALA A 105 13.54 -1.37 -0.37
CA ALA A 105 14.82 -1.08 -1.02
C ALA A 105 14.71 -0.47 -2.42
N PRO A 106 13.82 -0.97 -3.33
CA PRO A 106 13.70 -0.43 -4.67
C PRO A 106 13.24 1.03 -4.76
N PHE A 107 12.75 1.63 -3.68
CA PHE A 107 12.31 3.03 -3.63
C PHE A 107 13.41 4.01 -3.22
N TYR A 108 14.63 3.52 -2.95
CA TYR A 108 15.75 4.33 -2.49
C TYR A 108 16.94 4.20 -3.44
N GLU A 109 17.64 5.29 -3.67
CA GLU A 109 18.92 5.28 -4.37
C GLU A 109 19.99 4.52 -3.55
N VAL A 110 20.02 4.77 -2.24
CA VAL A 110 20.79 4.02 -1.26
C VAL A 110 19.83 3.35 -0.28
N PRO A 111 19.56 2.04 -0.43
CA PRO A 111 18.61 1.35 0.42
C PRO A 111 19.03 1.39 1.90
N PRO A 112 18.10 1.72 2.81
CA PRO A 112 18.38 1.64 4.24
C PRO A 112 18.54 0.17 4.68
N ALA A 113 19.40 -0.07 5.64
CA ALA A 113 19.59 -1.41 6.25
C ALA A 113 18.43 -1.76 7.21
N THR A 114 17.19 -1.62 6.73
CA THR A 114 15.99 -1.93 7.52
C THR A 114 15.37 -3.24 7.06
N LYS A 115 14.78 -3.98 7.99
CA LYS A 115 14.05 -5.23 7.73
C LYS A 115 12.55 -4.96 7.70
N ILE A 116 12.11 -4.11 6.76
CA ILE A 116 10.73 -3.67 6.65
C ILE A 116 10.17 -4.06 5.29
N VAL A 117 8.97 -4.64 5.29
CA VAL A 117 8.16 -4.86 4.09
C VAL A 117 6.79 -4.21 4.24
N ARG A 118 6.10 -4.03 3.12
CA ARG A 118 4.80 -3.38 3.04
C ARG A 118 3.74 -4.36 2.59
N PHE A 119 2.66 -4.49 3.35
CA PHE A 119 1.45 -5.24 2.97
C PHE A 119 0.34 -4.30 2.56
N CYS A 120 -0.44 -4.69 1.55
CA CYS A 120 -1.66 -4.01 1.15
C CYS A 120 -2.85 -4.66 1.86
N PHE A 121 -3.60 -3.89 2.66
CA PHE A 121 -4.82 -4.38 3.32
C PHE A 121 -6.11 -4.06 2.56
N CYS A 122 -6.02 -3.46 1.37
CA CYS A 122 -7.16 -3.26 0.46
C CYS A 122 -7.53 -4.59 -0.20
N LYS A 123 -8.06 -5.52 0.59
CA LYS A 123 -8.44 -6.88 0.21
C LYS A 123 -9.73 -7.29 0.91
N ASP A 124 -10.36 -8.36 0.43
CA ASP A 124 -11.48 -8.98 1.12
C ASP A 124 -11.03 -9.58 2.46
N ASP A 125 -11.92 -9.62 3.43
CA ASP A 125 -11.62 -10.09 4.78
C ASP A 125 -11.13 -11.54 4.80
N SER A 126 -11.68 -12.39 3.93
CA SER A 126 -11.22 -13.76 3.76
C SER A 126 -9.77 -13.85 3.30
N THR A 127 -9.34 -12.97 2.40
CA THR A 127 -7.95 -12.87 1.93
C THR A 127 -7.04 -12.38 3.04
N LEU A 128 -7.47 -11.37 3.81
CA LEU A 128 -6.72 -10.87 4.97
C LEU A 128 -6.55 -11.95 6.04
N GLN A 129 -7.61 -12.73 6.32
CA GLN A 129 -7.57 -13.82 7.28
C GLN A 129 -6.60 -14.93 6.87
N GLN A 130 -6.64 -15.35 5.59
CA GLN A 130 -5.73 -16.38 5.06
C GLN A 130 -4.28 -15.92 5.12
N ALA A 131 -4.00 -14.68 4.69
CA ALA A 131 -2.65 -14.12 4.75
C ALA A 131 -2.15 -14.02 6.20
N ALA A 132 -2.99 -13.54 7.12
CA ALA A 132 -2.63 -13.40 8.53
C ALA A 132 -2.33 -14.76 9.19
N THR A 133 -3.09 -15.80 8.87
CA THR A 133 -2.81 -17.16 9.36
C THR A 133 -1.39 -17.59 8.97
N ILE A 134 -1.01 -17.40 7.72
CA ILE A 134 0.34 -17.72 7.24
C ILE A 134 1.41 -16.86 7.90
N LEU A 135 1.13 -15.56 8.08
CA LEU A 135 2.09 -14.62 8.71
C LEU A 135 2.31 -14.91 10.20
N CYS A 136 1.32 -15.46 10.89
CA CYS A 136 1.43 -15.86 12.29
C CYS A 136 2.24 -17.17 12.47
N GLU A 137 2.42 -17.97 11.41
CA GLU A 137 3.20 -19.21 11.41
C GLU A 137 4.67 -19.02 11.00
N LEU A 138 5.09 -17.78 10.73
CA LEU A 138 6.49 -17.46 10.40
C LEU A 138 7.39 -17.50 11.68
#